data_3ac5902b59b321037211dce9723e2c11
#
_entry.id   3ac5902b59b321037211dce9723e2c11
#
_cell.length_a   1.000
_cell.length_b   1.000
_cell.length_c   1.000
_cell.angle_alpha   90.00
_cell.angle_beta   90.00
_cell.angle_gamma   90.00
#
_symmetry.space_group_name_H-M   'P 1'
#
loop_
_entity.id
_entity.type
_entity.pdbx_description
1 polymer ?
#
loop_
_entity_poly.entity_id
_entity_poly.type
_entity_poly.pdbx_seq_one_letter_code
_entity_poly.pdbx_strand_id
1 'polypeptide(L)'
;MKKFNFSLLAGLLLLIPASVCAENTPEKVQETFKKMYPKVTTVEWMHKSDYHIAGFVSDSHEMNAWFGNNAQWIMTETNVESLEDVPAPVAKAFMQTETPPIQIRYIKIITFPKMPAVVIIDIEEYNSDREIQLFYAPDGKLLQSLDVS
;
A
#
# COMPACT_ATOMS: atom_id res chain seq x y z
N MET A 1 -16.30 12.05 14.27
CA MET A 1 -15.45 11.12 13.49
C MET A 1 -15.75 11.29 12.01
N LYS A 2 -14.82 11.81 11.23
CA LYS A 2 -14.95 11.78 9.76
C LYS A 2 -14.86 10.32 9.33
N LYS A 3 -15.93 9.78 8.76
CA LYS A 3 -15.90 8.47 8.09
C LYS A 3 -14.94 8.59 6.92
N PHE A 4 -13.78 7.97 7.04
CA PHE A 4 -12.84 7.87 5.95
C PHE A 4 -13.49 7.00 4.87
N ASN A 5 -13.66 7.53 3.68
CA ASN A 5 -14.18 6.76 2.56
C ASN A 5 -13.08 5.82 2.06
N PHE A 6 -13.07 4.62 2.60
CA PHE A 6 -12.16 3.53 2.22
C PHE A 6 -12.20 3.24 0.71
N SER A 7 -13.34 3.49 0.08
CA SER A 7 -13.53 3.39 -1.38
C SER A 7 -12.58 4.28 -2.18
N LEU A 8 -12.17 5.43 -1.63
CA LEU A 8 -11.22 6.34 -2.28
C LEU A 8 -9.79 5.79 -2.27
N LEU A 9 -9.43 5.06 -1.22
CA LEU A 9 -8.11 4.43 -1.08
C LEU A 9 -7.95 3.30 -2.09
N ALA A 10 -8.97 2.45 -2.23
CA ALA A 10 -8.96 1.35 -3.20
C ALA A 10 -8.79 1.85 -4.64
N GLY A 11 -9.48 2.94 -5.01
CA GLY A 11 -9.35 3.58 -6.33
C GLY A 11 -7.96 4.16 -6.58
N LEU A 12 -7.28 4.64 -5.53
CA LEU A 12 -5.95 5.23 -5.65
C LEU A 12 -4.86 4.17 -5.88
N LEU A 13 -5.02 2.98 -5.28
CA LEU A 13 -4.07 1.87 -5.38
C LEU A 13 -4.15 1.08 -6.70
N LEU A 14 -5.31 1.09 -7.37
CA LEU A 14 -5.57 0.29 -8.56
C LEU A 14 -5.00 0.88 -9.86
N LEU A 15 -4.58 2.14 -9.88
CA LEU A 15 -4.20 2.84 -11.12
C LEU A 15 -2.75 3.31 -11.07
N ILE A 16 -1.78 2.44 -11.23
CA ILE A 16 -0.39 2.85 -11.46
C ILE A 16 0.04 2.53 -12.90
N PRO A 17 -0.14 3.42 -13.88
CA PRO A 17 0.84 3.56 -14.93
C PRO A 17 1.98 4.42 -14.36
N ALA A 18 3.18 3.83 -14.29
CA ALA A 18 4.39 4.54 -13.91
C ALA A 18 4.69 5.62 -14.95
N SER A 19 4.44 6.87 -14.62
CA SER A 19 5.04 7.99 -15.34
C SER A 19 6.23 8.47 -14.54
N VAL A 20 7.40 8.01 -14.92
CA VAL A 20 8.67 8.48 -14.38
C VAL A 20 8.92 9.89 -14.93
N CYS A 21 8.85 10.90 -14.08
CA CYS A 21 9.42 12.21 -14.33
C CYS A 21 9.95 12.77 -13.02
N ALA A 22 11.25 12.61 -12.81
CA ALA A 22 11.98 13.04 -11.60
C ALA A 22 12.14 14.56 -11.46
N GLU A 23 11.64 15.38 -12.38
CA GLU A 23 12.11 16.76 -12.52
C GLU A 23 11.42 17.81 -11.65
N ASN A 24 10.32 17.50 -10.93
CA ASN A 24 9.57 18.55 -10.22
C ASN A 24 9.07 18.20 -8.81
N THR A 25 9.80 17.37 -8.05
CA THR A 25 9.43 17.18 -6.65
C THR A 25 9.86 18.37 -5.82
N PRO A 26 8.95 19.11 -5.16
CA PRO A 26 9.29 20.26 -4.35
C PRO A 26 10.31 19.92 -3.26
N GLU A 27 11.25 20.82 -3.02
CA GLU A 27 12.30 20.65 -2.00
C GLU A 27 11.71 20.33 -0.61
N LYS A 28 10.61 20.99 -0.25
CA LYS A 28 9.91 20.76 1.01
C LYS A 28 9.38 19.31 1.15
N VAL A 29 8.95 18.69 0.05
CA VAL A 29 8.53 17.27 0.04
C VAL A 29 9.74 16.36 0.26
N GLN A 30 10.85 16.65 -0.43
CA GLN A 30 12.11 15.90 -0.26
C GLN A 30 12.65 16.01 1.17
N GLU A 31 12.58 17.21 1.78
CA GLU A 31 12.97 17.41 3.18
C GLU A 31 12.10 16.60 4.15
N THR A 32 10.78 16.57 3.94
CA THR A 32 9.87 15.78 4.76
C THR A 32 10.22 14.30 4.65
N PHE A 33 10.45 13.80 3.45
CA PHE A 33 10.89 12.42 3.22
C PHE A 33 12.21 12.11 3.96
N LYS A 34 13.22 12.96 3.84
CA LYS A 34 14.52 12.77 4.52
C LYS A 34 14.41 12.74 6.04
N LYS A 35 13.47 13.50 6.61
CA LYS A 35 13.20 13.48 8.07
C LYS A 35 12.57 12.17 8.50
N MET A 36 11.67 11.60 7.68
CA MET A 36 11.00 10.34 7.97
C MET A 36 11.91 9.12 7.75
N TYR A 37 12.75 9.17 6.72
CA TYR A 37 13.60 8.05 6.30
C TYR A 37 15.07 8.50 6.16
N PRO A 38 15.72 8.89 7.29
CA PRO A 38 17.06 9.51 7.24
C PRO A 38 18.17 8.56 6.77
N LYS A 39 17.95 7.25 6.81
CA LYS A 39 18.93 6.24 6.36
C LYS A 39 18.81 5.91 4.87
N VAL A 40 17.75 6.34 4.21
CA VAL A 40 17.54 6.07 2.79
C VAL A 40 18.40 7.00 1.97
N THR A 41 19.26 6.44 1.10
CA THR A 41 20.18 7.18 0.23
C THR A 41 19.73 7.23 -1.22
N THR A 42 18.96 6.24 -1.66
CA THR A 42 18.45 6.15 -3.04
C THR A 42 16.95 6.22 -3.04
N VAL A 43 16.39 7.19 -3.74
CA VAL A 43 14.96 7.38 -3.89
C VAL A 43 14.63 7.70 -5.34
N GLU A 44 13.57 7.07 -5.84
CA GLU A 44 12.97 7.38 -7.13
C GLU A 44 11.68 8.17 -6.91
N TRP A 45 11.62 9.37 -7.50
CA TRP A 45 10.45 10.23 -7.38
C TRP A 45 9.50 10.00 -8.55
N MET A 46 8.24 9.77 -8.23
CA MET A 46 7.13 9.65 -9.17
C MET A 46 6.09 10.72 -8.87
N HIS A 47 5.32 11.09 -9.88
CA HIS A 47 4.22 12.05 -9.73
C HIS A 47 2.91 11.42 -10.21
N LYS A 48 1.86 11.54 -9.41
CA LYS A 48 0.53 11.06 -9.76
C LYS A 48 -0.53 12.06 -9.29
N SER A 49 -1.21 12.68 -10.24
CA SER A 49 -2.18 13.74 -9.93
C SER A 49 -1.55 14.81 -9.03
N ASP A 50 -2.07 15.03 -7.82
CA ASP A 50 -1.57 16.01 -6.85
C ASP A 50 -0.61 15.40 -5.82
N TYR A 51 -0.10 14.19 -6.08
CA TYR A 51 0.78 13.49 -5.14
C TYR A 51 2.19 13.32 -5.70
N HIS A 52 3.16 13.44 -4.80
CA HIS A 52 4.55 13.07 -5.02
C HIS A 52 4.82 11.76 -4.29
N ILE A 53 5.38 10.78 -4.98
CA ILE A 53 5.61 9.42 -4.47
C ILE A 53 7.09 9.15 -4.45
N ALA A 54 7.63 8.85 -3.27
CA ALA A 54 9.01 8.41 -3.11
C ALA A 54 9.05 6.88 -3.13
N GLY A 55 9.64 6.29 -4.16
CA GLY A 55 9.94 4.85 -4.24
C GLY A 55 11.34 4.58 -3.69
N PHE A 56 11.47 3.68 -2.73
CA PHE A 56 12.74 3.35 -2.07
C PHE A 56 12.70 1.95 -1.46
N VAL A 57 13.87 1.47 -1.02
CA VAL A 57 14.00 0.23 -0.26
C VAL A 57 14.43 0.55 1.16
N SER A 58 13.74 0.00 2.14
CA SER A 58 14.11 0.06 3.56
C SER A 58 13.80 -1.27 4.22
N ASP A 59 14.72 -1.73 5.08
CA ASP A 59 14.61 -3.01 5.80
C ASP A 59 14.26 -4.20 4.88
N SER A 60 14.85 -4.23 3.69
CA SER A 60 14.66 -5.23 2.63
C SER A 60 13.27 -5.24 1.97
N HIS A 61 12.44 -4.24 2.23
CA HIS A 61 11.13 -4.09 1.60
C HIS A 61 11.12 -2.92 0.62
N GLU A 62 10.47 -3.11 -0.51
CA GLU A 62 10.11 -2.01 -1.42
C GLU A 62 8.99 -1.19 -0.82
N MET A 63 9.16 0.11 -0.79
CA MET A 63 8.24 1.04 -0.18
C MET A 63 7.94 2.22 -1.11
N ASN A 64 6.72 2.73 -1.03
CA ASN A 64 6.28 3.95 -1.69
C ASN A 64 5.65 4.89 -0.67
N ALA A 65 6.30 6.00 -0.37
CA ALA A 65 5.76 7.04 0.51
C ALA A 65 5.09 8.15 -0.31
N TRP A 66 3.85 8.44 0.00
CA TRP A 66 3.01 9.40 -0.71
C TRP A 66 2.90 10.71 0.04
N PHE A 67 3.11 11.82 -0.66
CA PHE A 67 3.06 13.18 -0.13
C PHE A 67 2.14 14.04 -0.98
N GLY A 68 1.38 14.93 -0.32
CA GLY A 68 0.64 16.00 -1.00
C GLY A 68 1.55 17.15 -1.43
N ASN A 69 1.04 18.05 -2.27
CA ASN A 69 1.75 19.25 -2.72
C ASN A 69 2.19 20.18 -1.58
N ASN A 70 1.53 20.10 -0.43
CA ASN A 70 1.88 20.82 0.80
C ASN A 70 2.95 20.11 1.64
N ALA A 71 3.60 19.09 1.11
CA ALA A 71 4.57 18.22 1.79
C ALA A 71 4.01 17.42 2.98
N GLN A 72 2.69 17.27 3.07
CA GLN A 72 2.07 16.41 4.06
C GLN A 72 2.21 14.95 3.67
N TRP A 73 2.71 14.12 4.59
CA TRP A 73 2.70 12.67 4.40
C TRP A 73 1.27 12.14 4.44
N ILE A 74 0.91 11.39 3.42
CA ILE A 74 -0.44 10.84 3.23
C ILE A 74 -0.48 9.38 3.68
N MET A 75 0.43 8.55 3.15
CA MET A 75 0.55 7.13 3.46
C MET A 75 1.90 6.58 3.01
N THR A 76 2.24 5.39 3.47
CA THR A 76 3.33 4.59 2.92
C THR A 76 2.83 3.19 2.62
N GLU A 77 3.05 2.74 1.40
CA GLU A 77 2.85 1.35 0.98
C GLU A 77 4.15 0.59 1.23
N THR A 78 4.06 -0.58 1.83
CA THR A 78 5.18 -1.51 2.00
C THR A 78 4.81 -2.83 1.33
N ASN A 79 5.59 -3.25 0.34
CA ASN A 79 5.45 -4.57 -0.25
C ASN A 79 6.08 -5.60 0.67
N VAL A 80 5.38 -6.68 0.97
CA VAL A 80 5.89 -7.81 1.76
C VAL A 80 5.78 -9.10 0.96
N GLU A 81 6.71 -10.01 1.19
CA GLU A 81 6.86 -11.20 0.34
C GLU A 81 6.00 -12.38 0.80
N SER A 82 5.65 -12.41 2.09
CA SER A 82 4.93 -13.54 2.66
C SER A 82 3.91 -13.15 3.74
N LEU A 83 3.03 -14.10 4.07
CA LEU A 83 2.11 -13.96 5.20
C LEU A 83 2.82 -13.93 6.57
N GLU A 84 4.08 -14.30 6.63
CA GLU A 84 4.88 -14.20 7.87
C GLU A 84 5.24 -12.76 8.21
N ASP A 85 5.23 -11.88 7.21
CA ASP A 85 5.57 -10.45 7.35
C ASP A 85 4.37 -9.58 7.71
N VAL A 86 3.16 -10.14 7.72
CA VAL A 86 1.95 -9.41 8.13
C VAL A 86 1.62 -9.69 9.61
N PRO A 87 0.79 -8.84 10.25
CA PRO A 87 0.31 -9.13 11.61
C PRO A 87 -0.30 -10.53 11.72
N ALA A 88 0.09 -11.29 12.75
CA ALA A 88 -0.37 -12.66 12.94
C ALA A 88 -1.90 -12.85 12.89
N PRO A 89 -2.73 -11.94 13.45
CA PRO A 89 -4.19 -12.04 13.30
C PRO A 89 -4.68 -12.00 11.86
N VAL A 90 -4.01 -11.22 10.99
CA VAL A 90 -4.34 -11.13 9.55
C VAL A 90 -4.01 -12.43 8.85
N ALA A 91 -2.79 -12.96 9.04
CA ALA A 91 -2.39 -14.23 8.46
C ALA A 91 -3.35 -15.36 8.88
N LYS A 92 -3.70 -15.41 10.16
CA LYS A 92 -4.66 -16.39 10.71
C LYS A 92 -6.05 -16.24 10.07
N ALA A 93 -6.58 -15.03 10.00
CA ALA A 93 -7.89 -14.76 9.41
C ALA A 93 -7.93 -15.16 7.92
N PHE A 94 -6.87 -14.81 7.18
CA PHE A 94 -6.74 -15.18 5.76
C PHE A 94 -6.71 -16.70 5.56
N MET A 95 -5.89 -17.42 6.34
CA MET A 95 -5.77 -18.88 6.24
C MET A 95 -7.02 -19.63 6.68
N GLN A 96 -7.87 -19.04 7.52
CA GLN A 96 -9.16 -19.63 7.95
C GLN A 96 -10.29 -19.41 6.96
N THR A 97 -10.11 -18.53 5.98
CA THR A 97 -11.12 -18.31 4.95
C THR A 97 -11.17 -19.52 4.03
N GLU A 98 -12.34 -20.15 3.90
CA GLU A 98 -12.56 -21.18 2.89
C GLU A 98 -12.55 -20.52 1.52
N THR A 99 -11.47 -20.71 0.79
CA THR A 99 -11.30 -20.16 -0.54
C THR A 99 -11.13 -21.28 -1.56
N PRO A 100 -11.61 -21.10 -2.81
CA PRO A 100 -11.19 -21.94 -3.91
C PRO A 100 -9.67 -21.93 -4.04
N PRO A 101 -9.06 -22.84 -4.83
CA PRO A 101 -7.64 -22.78 -5.10
C PRO A 101 -7.24 -21.40 -5.60
N ILE A 102 -6.38 -20.72 -4.85
CA ILE A 102 -5.96 -19.34 -5.09
C ILE A 102 -4.44 -19.23 -5.19
N GLN A 103 -4.00 -18.17 -5.86
CA GLN A 103 -2.63 -17.68 -5.83
C GLN A 103 -2.61 -16.29 -5.20
N ILE A 104 -1.72 -16.06 -4.23
CA ILE A 104 -1.44 -14.71 -3.74
C ILE A 104 -0.54 -14.04 -4.79
N ARG A 105 -0.98 -12.90 -5.31
CA ARG A 105 -0.25 -12.10 -6.29
C ARG A 105 0.69 -11.10 -5.62
N TYR A 106 0.20 -10.41 -4.62
CA TYR A 106 1.00 -9.54 -3.78
C TYR A 106 0.35 -9.31 -2.41
N ILE A 107 1.17 -8.85 -1.48
CA ILE A 107 0.73 -8.40 -0.16
C ILE A 107 1.32 -7.02 0.07
N LYS A 108 0.48 -6.08 0.54
CA LYS A 108 0.91 -4.73 0.91
C LYS A 108 0.43 -4.37 2.30
N ILE A 109 1.26 -3.64 3.03
CA ILE A 109 0.87 -2.98 4.27
C ILE A 109 0.83 -1.48 4.00
N ILE A 110 -0.32 -0.86 4.24
CA ILE A 110 -0.49 0.59 4.08
C ILE A 110 -0.50 1.24 5.45
N THR A 111 0.44 2.14 5.67
CA THR A 111 0.58 2.89 6.93
C THR A 111 0.12 4.33 6.74
N PHE A 112 -0.58 4.87 7.71
CA PHE A 112 -1.16 6.22 7.69
C PHE A 112 -0.71 7.03 8.91
N PRO A 113 -0.72 8.39 8.84
CA PRO A 113 -0.29 9.23 9.97
C PRO A 113 -1.18 9.14 11.20
N LYS A 114 -2.49 8.88 11.04
CA LYS A 114 -3.48 9.00 12.13
C LYS A 114 -4.50 7.86 12.18
N MET A 115 -4.30 6.81 11.42
CA MET A 115 -5.21 5.67 11.36
C MET A 115 -4.43 4.37 11.51
N PRO A 116 -5.08 3.30 11.96
CA PRO A 116 -4.47 1.97 11.93
C PRO A 116 -4.03 1.61 10.51
N ALA A 117 -2.97 0.83 10.40
CA ALA A 117 -2.53 0.27 9.13
C ALA A 117 -3.61 -0.63 8.51
N VAL A 118 -3.53 -0.83 7.21
CA VAL A 118 -4.39 -1.75 6.46
C VAL A 118 -3.49 -2.74 5.73
N VAL A 119 -3.80 -4.03 5.82
CA VAL A 119 -3.13 -5.07 5.05
C VAL A 119 -3.98 -5.40 3.84
N ILE A 120 -3.39 -5.36 2.66
CA ILE A 120 -4.03 -5.73 1.40
C ILE A 120 -3.41 -7.04 0.93
N ILE A 121 -4.23 -8.05 0.71
CA ILE A 121 -3.85 -9.31 0.09
C ILE A 121 -4.58 -9.41 -1.23
N ASP A 122 -3.83 -9.40 -2.33
CA ASP A 122 -4.37 -9.57 -3.67
C ASP A 122 -4.23 -11.03 -4.08
N ILE A 123 -5.35 -11.63 -4.47
CA ILE A 123 -5.44 -13.04 -4.85
C ILE A 123 -6.04 -13.22 -6.22
N GLU A 124 -5.62 -14.27 -6.89
CA GLU A 124 -6.19 -14.76 -8.15
C GLU A 124 -6.77 -16.16 -7.93
N GLU A 125 -8.00 -16.37 -8.39
CA GLU A 125 -8.65 -17.68 -8.35
C GLU A 125 -8.29 -18.49 -9.59
N TYR A 126 -7.69 -19.68 -9.44
CA TYR A 126 -7.20 -20.50 -10.56
C TYR A 126 -8.27 -20.90 -11.60
N ASN A 127 -9.53 -20.97 -11.21
CA ASN A 127 -10.59 -21.52 -12.07
C ASN A 127 -11.50 -20.47 -12.71
N SER A 128 -11.31 -19.19 -12.43
CA SER A 128 -12.26 -18.14 -12.82
C SER A 128 -11.61 -16.87 -13.35
N ASP A 129 -10.28 -16.81 -13.39
CA ASP A 129 -9.52 -15.58 -13.72
C ASP A 129 -10.00 -14.36 -12.90
N ARG A 130 -10.58 -14.61 -11.72
CA ARG A 130 -11.03 -13.53 -10.82
C ARG A 130 -9.87 -13.05 -9.98
N GLU A 131 -9.70 -11.76 -9.99
CA GLU A 131 -8.74 -11.03 -9.16
C GLU A 131 -9.50 -10.34 -8.03
N ILE A 132 -9.14 -10.64 -6.78
CA ILE A 132 -9.82 -10.13 -5.59
C ILE A 132 -8.80 -9.50 -4.66
N GLN A 133 -9.07 -8.28 -4.23
CA GLN A 133 -8.31 -7.60 -3.18
C GLN A 133 -9.03 -7.69 -1.85
N LEU A 134 -8.36 -8.25 -0.85
CA LEU A 134 -8.84 -8.39 0.52
C LEU A 134 -8.14 -7.36 1.41
N PHE A 135 -8.93 -6.56 2.12
CA PHE A 135 -8.44 -5.48 2.98
C PHE A 135 -8.69 -5.88 4.44
N TYR A 136 -7.64 -5.98 5.23
CA TYR A 136 -7.70 -6.36 6.63
C TYR A 136 -7.23 -5.24 7.55
N ALA A 137 -7.93 -5.09 8.71
CA ALA A 137 -7.37 -4.38 9.84
C ALA A 137 -6.27 -5.22 10.52
N PRO A 138 -5.34 -4.62 11.29
CA PRO A 138 -4.24 -5.35 11.92
C PRO A 138 -4.68 -6.45 12.91
N ASP A 139 -5.91 -6.36 13.43
CA ASP A 139 -6.53 -7.35 14.30
C ASP A 139 -7.11 -8.57 13.56
N GLY A 140 -6.99 -8.61 12.23
CA GLY A 140 -7.49 -9.68 11.37
C GLY A 140 -8.93 -9.49 10.89
N LYS A 141 -9.59 -8.39 11.23
CA LYS A 141 -10.94 -8.09 10.73
C LYS A 141 -10.89 -7.77 9.24
N LEU A 142 -11.66 -8.49 8.43
CA LEU A 142 -11.86 -8.15 7.02
C LEU A 142 -12.70 -6.86 6.93
N LEU A 143 -12.11 -5.81 6.35
CA LEU A 143 -12.73 -4.51 6.16
C LEU A 143 -13.50 -4.43 4.84
N GLN A 144 -12.93 -5.00 3.79
CA GLN A 144 -13.48 -4.97 2.43
C GLN A 144 -12.93 -6.10 1.58
N SER A 145 -13.73 -6.53 0.60
CA SER A 145 -13.31 -7.38 -0.51
C SER A 145 -13.73 -6.69 -1.80
N LEU A 146 -12.81 -6.56 -2.75
CA LEU A 146 -13.04 -5.95 -4.07
C LEU A 146 -12.71 -6.96 -5.17
N ASP A 147 -13.65 -7.18 -6.07
CA ASP A 147 -13.41 -7.85 -7.35
C ASP A 147 -12.83 -6.78 -8.31
N VAL A 148 -11.61 -7.04 -8.81
CA VAL A 148 -10.87 -6.13 -9.69
C VAL A 148 -10.60 -6.72 -11.06
N SER A 149 -11.28 -7.84 -11.37
CA SER A 149 -11.20 -8.55 -12.66
C SER A 149 -11.64 -7.68 -13.84
#